data_328850b16ea913a12423dc7efe3c81a6
#
_entry.id   328850b16ea913a12423dc7efe3c81a6
#
_cell.length_a   1.000
_cell.length_b   1.000
_cell.length_c   1.000
_cell.angle_alpha   90.00
_cell.angle_beta   90.00
_cell.angle_gamma   90.00
#
_symmetry.space_group_name_H-M   'P 1'
#
loop_
_entity.id
_entity.type
_entity.pdbx_description
1 polymer ?
#
loop_
_entity_poly.entity_id
_entity_poly.type
_entity_poly.pdbx_seq_one_letter_code
_entity_poly.pdbx_strand_id
1 'polypeptide(L)'
;MLLLSGGAGTRLGAPKHALAHPAGGSWGGHLVGVFEAVFPGAPIQILGESLPDRPDLPCLDDPREGPAVALRTWAVSKAPTVDKWWVVACDQVRWTPARLAQWAAYCEAMDPSNASWVMALHDGHLQPLGGWLPDALRPTLAASQLRSLKALAASLPHLAVPREGEEWVDVDTPEERDKFEKEM
;
A
#
# COMPACT_ATOMS: atom_id res chain seq x y z
N MET A 1 -6.13 -6.17 1.80
CA MET A 1 -5.30 -4.96 1.57
C MET A 1 -4.79 -4.42 2.90
N LEU A 2 -3.56 -3.94 2.93
CA LEU A 2 -3.01 -3.09 4.00
C LEU A 2 -2.82 -1.69 3.42
N LEU A 3 -3.64 -0.73 3.85
CA LEU A 3 -3.53 0.66 3.41
C LEU A 3 -2.84 1.50 4.50
N LEU A 4 -1.68 2.03 4.17
CA LEU A 4 -0.98 2.97 5.05
C LEU A 4 -1.57 4.38 4.86
N SER A 5 -2.32 4.83 5.86
CA SER A 5 -3.00 6.14 5.89
C SER A 5 -2.31 7.15 6.84
N GLY A 6 -1.20 6.75 7.44
CA GLY A 6 -0.38 7.62 8.27
C GLY A 6 0.47 8.57 7.42
N GLY A 7 0.45 9.85 7.78
CA GLY A 7 1.27 10.85 7.10
C GLY A 7 0.65 12.24 7.25
N ALA A 8 1.38 13.17 7.84
CA ALA A 8 0.83 14.48 8.18
C ALA A 8 0.44 15.35 6.96
N GLY A 9 0.84 14.94 5.74
CA GLY A 9 0.49 15.66 4.50
C GLY A 9 0.90 17.14 4.51
N THR A 10 1.92 17.52 5.29
CA THR A 10 2.28 18.92 5.57
C THR A 10 2.54 19.75 4.33
N ARG A 11 3.07 19.13 3.27
CA ARG A 11 3.33 19.79 1.98
C ARG A 11 2.06 20.00 1.16
N LEU A 12 1.04 19.17 1.34
CA LEU A 12 -0.24 19.22 0.63
C LEU A 12 -1.34 19.95 1.42
N GLY A 13 -1.03 20.43 2.62
CA GLY A 13 -1.92 21.22 3.47
C GLY A 13 -3.01 20.41 4.19
N ALA A 14 -3.08 19.10 3.95
CA ALA A 14 -4.02 18.19 4.61
C ALA A 14 -3.47 16.76 4.65
N PRO A 15 -3.96 15.88 5.55
CA PRO A 15 -3.60 14.48 5.55
C PRO A 15 -3.90 13.81 4.20
N LYS A 16 -2.92 13.11 3.61
CA LYS A 16 -3.01 12.55 2.26
C LYS A 16 -4.22 11.63 2.07
N HIS A 17 -4.52 10.78 3.06
CA HIS A 17 -5.64 9.83 2.98
C HIS A 17 -7.00 10.52 2.85
N ALA A 18 -7.13 11.79 3.31
CA ALA A 18 -8.37 12.57 3.30
C ALA A 18 -8.46 13.56 2.12
N LEU A 19 -7.40 13.70 1.31
CA LEU A 19 -7.46 14.56 0.12
C LEU A 19 -8.52 14.05 -0.86
N ALA A 20 -9.21 14.99 -1.52
CA ALA A 20 -10.20 14.65 -2.53
C ALA A 20 -9.55 14.02 -3.77
N HIS A 21 -10.11 12.91 -4.25
CA HIS A 21 -9.70 12.28 -5.49
C HIS A 21 -10.55 12.82 -6.66
N PRO A 22 -9.97 13.08 -7.85
CA PRO A 22 -10.72 13.58 -9.00
C PRO A 22 -11.93 12.73 -9.43
N ALA A 23 -11.82 11.41 -9.28
CA ALA A 23 -12.91 10.47 -9.56
C ALA A 23 -13.98 10.40 -8.45
N GLY A 24 -13.85 11.21 -7.39
CA GLY A 24 -14.77 11.25 -6.23
C GLY A 24 -14.21 10.51 -5.00
N GLY A 25 -14.69 10.90 -3.82
CA GLY A 25 -14.23 10.37 -2.54
C GLY A 25 -12.85 10.88 -2.13
N SER A 26 -12.27 10.23 -1.13
CA SER A 26 -10.90 10.51 -0.67
C SER A 26 -9.85 9.68 -1.41
N TRP A 27 -8.58 10.06 -1.32
CA TRP A 27 -7.47 9.26 -1.86
C TRP A 27 -7.45 7.85 -1.27
N GLY A 28 -7.62 7.74 0.05
CA GLY A 28 -7.71 6.44 0.70
C GLY A 28 -8.94 5.64 0.25
N GLY A 29 -10.10 6.29 0.16
CA GLY A 29 -11.34 5.68 -0.32
C GLY A 29 -11.27 5.20 -1.77
N HIS A 30 -10.59 5.97 -2.64
CA HIS A 30 -10.31 5.55 -4.02
C HIS A 30 -9.55 4.22 -4.07
N LEU A 31 -8.44 4.09 -3.31
CA LEU A 31 -7.65 2.85 -3.28
C LEU A 31 -8.44 1.66 -2.72
N VAL A 32 -9.29 1.90 -1.72
CA VAL A 32 -10.24 0.89 -1.23
C VAL A 32 -11.18 0.44 -2.34
N GLY A 33 -11.79 1.38 -3.07
CA GLY A 33 -12.67 1.08 -4.20
C GLY A 33 -11.96 0.31 -5.33
N VAL A 34 -10.72 0.67 -5.64
CA VAL A 34 -9.88 -0.08 -6.59
C VAL A 34 -9.68 -1.53 -6.14
N PHE A 35 -9.40 -1.74 -4.85
CA PHE A 35 -9.17 -3.08 -4.32
C PHE A 35 -10.46 -3.91 -4.29
N GLU A 36 -11.57 -3.34 -3.81
CA GLU A 36 -12.86 -4.03 -3.73
C GLU A 36 -13.41 -4.42 -5.12
N ALA A 37 -13.12 -3.61 -6.15
CA ALA A 37 -13.51 -3.91 -7.52
C ALA A 37 -12.80 -5.16 -8.09
N VAL A 38 -11.59 -5.45 -7.61
CA VAL A 38 -10.79 -6.61 -8.07
C VAL A 38 -10.97 -7.82 -7.15
N PHE A 39 -11.07 -7.57 -5.84
CA PHE A 39 -11.14 -8.59 -4.79
C PHE A 39 -12.34 -8.37 -3.87
N PRO A 40 -13.57 -8.57 -4.36
CA PRO A 40 -14.78 -8.32 -3.59
C PRO A 40 -14.82 -9.21 -2.33
N GLY A 41 -15.08 -8.58 -1.18
CA GLY A 41 -15.15 -9.26 0.12
C GLY A 41 -13.81 -9.65 0.74
N ALA A 42 -12.68 -9.38 0.08
CA ALA A 42 -11.36 -9.60 0.69
C ALA A 42 -11.09 -8.59 1.82
N PRO A 43 -10.41 -9.00 2.91
CA PRO A 43 -10.20 -8.14 4.06
C PRO A 43 -9.34 -6.92 3.73
N ILE A 44 -9.72 -5.81 4.36
CA ILE A 44 -9.01 -4.53 4.30
C ILE A 44 -8.65 -4.12 5.71
N GLN A 45 -7.41 -3.71 5.93
CA GLN A 45 -6.92 -3.15 7.17
C GLN A 45 -6.28 -1.80 6.91
N ILE A 46 -6.74 -0.78 7.61
CA ILE A 46 -6.15 0.55 7.59
C ILE A 46 -5.05 0.61 8.66
N LEU A 47 -3.89 1.15 8.30
CA LEU A 47 -2.76 1.39 9.21
C LEU A 47 -2.54 2.88 9.34
N GLY A 48 -3.00 3.49 10.43
CA GLY A 48 -2.90 4.92 10.69
C GLY A 48 -4.25 5.57 10.97
N GLU A 49 -4.67 6.54 10.19
CA GLU A 49 -5.90 7.29 10.41
C GLU A 49 -7.08 6.69 9.63
N SER A 50 -8.26 6.69 10.25
CA SER A 50 -9.50 6.24 9.61
C SER A 50 -9.84 7.10 8.39
N LEU A 51 -10.36 6.47 7.35
CA LEU A 51 -10.74 7.17 6.13
C LEU A 51 -12.08 7.92 6.33
N PRO A 52 -12.19 9.18 5.87
CA PRO A 52 -13.40 9.99 6.10
C PRO A 52 -14.64 9.44 5.42
N ASP A 53 -14.47 8.78 4.27
CA ASP A 53 -15.54 8.18 3.46
C ASP A 53 -15.73 6.67 3.69
N ARG A 54 -14.85 6.04 4.49
CA ARG A 54 -14.90 4.61 4.85
C ARG A 54 -14.58 4.39 6.35
N PRO A 55 -15.32 5.03 7.26
CA PRO A 55 -15.10 4.89 8.71
C PRO A 55 -15.48 3.49 9.24
N ASP A 56 -16.13 2.67 8.44
CA ASP A 56 -16.53 1.30 8.71
C ASP A 56 -15.35 0.31 8.70
N LEU A 57 -14.23 0.67 8.04
CA LEU A 57 -13.10 -0.23 7.89
C LEU A 57 -12.27 -0.33 9.18
N PRO A 58 -11.78 -1.53 9.52
CA PRO A 58 -10.93 -1.72 10.68
C PRO A 58 -9.65 -0.90 10.56
N CYS A 59 -9.39 -0.09 11.58
CA CYS A 59 -8.23 0.78 11.67
C CYS A 59 -7.32 0.34 12.81
N LEU A 60 -6.02 0.31 12.56
CA LEU A 60 -4.98 0.05 13.53
C LEU A 60 -4.11 1.29 13.67
N ASP A 61 -3.96 1.77 14.91
CA ASP A 61 -3.14 2.94 15.20
C ASP A 61 -1.70 2.76 14.70
N ASP A 62 -1.20 3.79 14.01
CA ASP A 62 0.20 3.87 13.57
C ASP A 62 0.97 4.74 14.56
N PRO A 63 2.08 4.24 15.13
CA PRO A 63 2.93 5.04 16.02
C PRO A 63 3.61 6.23 15.33
N ARG A 64 3.40 6.42 14.02
CA ARG A 64 3.97 7.51 13.19
C ARG A 64 5.51 7.51 13.15
N GLU A 65 6.09 6.32 13.29
CA GLU A 65 7.53 6.09 13.19
C GLU A 65 7.97 5.58 11.82
N GLY A 66 7.08 5.70 10.84
CA GLY A 66 7.29 5.31 9.45
C GLY A 66 6.73 3.93 9.08
N PRO A 67 6.66 3.64 7.76
CA PRO A 67 5.92 2.51 7.22
C PRO A 67 6.42 1.13 7.69
N ALA A 68 7.72 0.99 7.97
CA ALA A 68 8.26 -0.26 8.51
C ALA A 68 7.72 -0.56 9.92
N VAL A 69 7.54 0.48 10.74
CA VAL A 69 7.01 0.35 12.10
C VAL A 69 5.51 0.06 12.05
N ALA A 70 4.77 0.74 11.18
CA ALA A 70 3.35 0.47 10.96
C ALA A 70 3.11 -1.00 10.55
N LEU A 71 3.88 -1.54 9.62
CA LEU A 71 3.79 -2.95 9.23
C LEU A 71 4.14 -3.92 10.37
N ARG A 72 5.12 -3.60 11.23
CA ARG A 72 5.40 -4.43 12.41
C ARG A 72 4.27 -4.40 13.43
N THR A 73 3.67 -3.23 13.66
CA THR A 73 2.50 -3.10 14.55
C THR A 73 1.34 -3.94 14.02
N TRP A 74 1.11 -3.90 12.70
CA TRP A 74 0.14 -4.80 12.08
C TRP A 74 0.53 -6.28 12.27
N ALA A 75 1.80 -6.63 12.09
CA ALA A 75 2.25 -8.02 12.14
C ALA A 75 1.99 -8.71 13.48
N VAL A 76 1.93 -7.97 14.59
CA VAL A 76 1.59 -8.50 15.92
C VAL A 76 0.10 -8.35 16.27
N SER A 77 -0.70 -7.75 15.39
CA SER A 77 -2.14 -7.54 15.62
C SER A 77 -2.96 -8.82 15.40
N LYS A 78 -4.25 -8.76 15.72
CA LYS A 78 -5.23 -9.83 15.46
C LYS A 78 -5.90 -9.71 14.10
N ALA A 79 -5.21 -9.13 13.09
CA ALA A 79 -5.74 -9.08 11.74
C ALA A 79 -6.03 -10.48 11.20
N PRO A 80 -7.03 -10.64 10.30
CA PRO A 80 -7.37 -11.93 9.71
C PRO A 80 -6.19 -12.53 8.97
N THR A 81 -6.14 -13.86 8.90
CA THR A 81 -5.14 -14.60 8.11
C THR A 81 -5.64 -14.72 6.69
N VAL A 82 -4.80 -14.38 5.73
CA VAL A 82 -5.01 -14.52 4.28
C VAL A 82 -3.73 -15.05 3.65
N ASP A 83 -3.75 -15.40 2.39
CA ASP A 83 -2.53 -15.87 1.72
C ASP A 83 -1.51 -14.75 1.56
N LYS A 84 -1.97 -13.57 1.14
CA LYS A 84 -1.12 -12.39 0.90
C LYS A 84 -1.90 -11.09 1.04
N TRP A 85 -1.17 -10.02 1.28
CA TRP A 85 -1.67 -8.66 1.43
C TRP A 85 -1.13 -7.75 0.35
N TRP A 86 -1.99 -6.99 -0.31
CA TRP A 86 -1.55 -5.85 -1.11
C TRP A 86 -1.23 -4.70 -0.15
N VAL A 87 0.04 -4.30 -0.11
CA VAL A 87 0.54 -3.24 0.78
C VAL A 87 0.66 -1.96 -0.04
N VAL A 88 -0.12 -0.94 0.29
CA VAL A 88 -0.19 0.30 -0.49
C VAL A 88 -0.24 1.52 0.42
N ALA A 89 0.31 2.65 -0.01
CA ALA A 89 0.19 3.93 0.68
C ALA A 89 -0.87 4.81 0.01
N CYS A 90 -1.50 5.68 0.81
CA CYS A 90 -2.60 6.53 0.35
C CYS A 90 -2.21 7.59 -0.69
N ASP A 91 -0.94 7.80 -0.97
CA ASP A 91 -0.39 8.69 -2.00
C ASP A 91 -0.13 8.02 -3.36
N GLN A 92 -0.27 6.70 -3.43
CA GLN A 92 -0.20 5.94 -4.68
C GLN A 92 -1.56 5.94 -5.41
N VAL A 93 -2.09 7.10 -5.67
CA VAL A 93 -3.48 7.33 -6.10
C VAL A 93 -3.77 6.97 -7.56
N ARG A 94 -2.74 6.65 -8.34
CA ARG A 94 -2.87 6.35 -9.78
C ARG A 94 -3.24 4.89 -10.08
N TRP A 95 -3.45 4.07 -9.06
CA TRP A 95 -3.95 2.73 -9.25
C TRP A 95 -5.36 2.72 -9.83
N THR A 96 -5.60 1.81 -10.75
CA THR A 96 -6.92 1.50 -11.30
C THR A 96 -7.24 0.03 -11.11
N PRO A 97 -8.51 -0.39 -11.13
CA PRO A 97 -8.86 -1.81 -11.05
C PRO A 97 -8.15 -2.67 -12.10
N ALA A 98 -8.03 -2.18 -13.33
CA ALA A 98 -7.36 -2.90 -14.42
C ALA A 98 -5.85 -3.10 -14.14
N ARG A 99 -5.16 -2.05 -13.66
CA ARG A 99 -3.74 -2.14 -13.31
C ARG A 99 -3.51 -3.06 -12.12
N LEU A 100 -4.35 -2.98 -11.09
CA LEU A 100 -4.25 -3.87 -9.93
C LEU A 100 -4.51 -5.33 -10.30
N ALA A 101 -5.52 -5.61 -11.11
CA ALA A 101 -5.81 -6.98 -11.59
C ALA A 101 -4.64 -7.55 -12.41
N GLN A 102 -4.08 -6.76 -13.33
CA GLN A 102 -2.91 -7.16 -14.11
C GLN A 102 -1.69 -7.42 -13.23
N TRP A 103 -1.44 -6.55 -12.26
CA TRP A 103 -0.32 -6.71 -11.31
C TRP A 103 -0.49 -7.95 -10.45
N ALA A 104 -1.69 -8.18 -9.90
CA ALA A 104 -1.98 -9.36 -9.10
C ALA A 104 -1.76 -10.67 -9.87
N ALA A 105 -2.28 -10.75 -11.11
CA ALA A 105 -2.11 -11.93 -11.96
C ALA A 105 -0.62 -12.17 -12.31
N TYR A 106 0.13 -11.10 -12.54
CA TYR A 106 1.56 -11.21 -12.79
C TYR A 106 2.32 -11.72 -11.54
N CYS A 107 2.02 -11.19 -10.37
CA CYS A 107 2.65 -11.62 -9.11
C CYS A 107 2.32 -13.08 -8.78
N GLU A 108 1.11 -13.54 -9.06
CA GLU A 108 0.71 -14.94 -8.91
C GLU A 108 1.53 -15.88 -9.81
N ALA A 109 1.75 -15.45 -11.06
CA ALA A 109 2.58 -16.22 -11.99
C ALA A 109 4.06 -16.26 -11.59
N MET A 110 4.59 -15.18 -11.00
CA MET A 110 5.98 -15.08 -10.58
C MET A 110 6.29 -15.83 -9.28
N ASP A 111 5.35 -15.86 -8.35
CA ASP A 111 5.47 -16.57 -7.06
C ASP A 111 4.21 -17.39 -6.74
N PRO A 112 3.98 -18.50 -7.44
CA PRO A 112 2.83 -19.37 -7.18
C PRO A 112 2.88 -20.04 -5.80
N SER A 113 4.06 -20.09 -5.20
CA SER A 113 4.26 -20.61 -3.83
C SER A 113 3.86 -19.62 -2.73
N ASN A 114 3.69 -18.34 -3.10
CA ASN A 114 3.39 -17.26 -2.17
C ASN A 114 4.41 -17.16 -1.00
N ALA A 115 5.69 -17.33 -1.31
CA ALA A 115 6.77 -17.37 -0.34
C ALA A 115 7.57 -16.07 -0.26
N SER A 116 7.43 -15.17 -1.25
CA SER A 116 8.23 -13.97 -1.38
C SER A 116 7.37 -12.71 -1.40
N TRP A 117 7.86 -11.61 -0.80
CA TRP A 117 7.29 -10.30 -1.02
C TRP A 117 7.56 -9.86 -2.46
N VAL A 118 6.54 -9.87 -3.32
CA VAL A 118 6.69 -9.44 -4.71
C VAL A 118 6.54 -7.93 -4.79
N MET A 119 7.57 -7.26 -5.28
CA MET A 119 7.66 -5.80 -5.32
C MET A 119 8.07 -5.33 -6.72
N ALA A 120 7.66 -4.11 -7.08
CA ALA A 120 8.19 -3.49 -8.28
C ALA A 120 9.62 -3.00 -8.06
N LEU A 121 10.40 -3.04 -9.13
CA LEU A 121 11.66 -2.31 -9.30
C LEU A 121 11.39 -1.18 -10.31
N HIS A 122 11.19 0.04 -9.80
CA HIS A 122 10.89 1.22 -10.59
C HIS A 122 12.07 2.19 -10.53
N ASP A 123 12.57 2.62 -11.67
CA ASP A 123 13.77 3.48 -11.79
C ASP A 123 14.97 2.97 -10.96
N GLY A 124 15.17 1.65 -10.95
CA GLY A 124 16.26 1.01 -10.19
C GLY A 124 16.05 0.97 -8.67
N HIS A 125 14.89 1.38 -8.17
CA HIS A 125 14.54 1.39 -6.75
C HIS A 125 13.46 0.37 -6.44
N LEU A 126 13.67 -0.43 -5.35
CA LEU A 126 12.61 -1.28 -4.80
C LEU A 126 11.45 -0.43 -4.32
N GLN A 127 10.24 -0.84 -4.74
CA GLN A 127 8.97 -0.27 -4.33
C GLN A 127 8.18 -1.30 -3.49
N PRO A 128 8.39 -1.35 -2.16
CA PRO A 128 7.65 -2.26 -1.30
C PRO A 128 6.16 -1.94 -1.24
N LEU A 129 5.80 -0.66 -1.36
CA LEU A 129 4.42 -0.20 -1.46
C LEU A 129 3.90 -0.43 -2.88
N GLY A 130 2.66 -0.86 -2.99
CA GLY A 130 2.11 -1.46 -4.20
C GLY A 130 2.39 -2.95 -4.34
N GLY A 131 3.27 -3.52 -3.49
CA GLY A 131 3.68 -4.93 -3.53
C GLY A 131 2.72 -5.90 -2.85
N TRP A 132 2.93 -7.19 -3.11
CA TRP A 132 2.18 -8.30 -2.49
C TRP A 132 3.03 -8.98 -1.43
N LEU A 133 2.63 -8.82 -0.17
CA LEU A 133 3.30 -9.38 1.01
C LEU A 133 2.61 -10.66 1.45
N PRO A 134 3.27 -11.83 1.41
CA PRO A 134 2.73 -13.07 1.97
C PRO A 134 2.48 -12.98 3.48
N ASP A 135 1.33 -13.46 3.94
CA ASP A 135 1.02 -13.50 5.39
C ASP A 135 1.99 -14.41 6.15
N ALA A 136 2.55 -15.41 5.49
CA ALA A 136 3.59 -16.30 6.03
C ALA A 136 4.87 -15.56 6.49
N LEU A 137 5.15 -14.37 5.94
CA LEU A 137 6.30 -13.54 6.36
C LEU A 137 6.02 -12.70 7.61
N ARG A 138 4.78 -12.68 8.08
CA ARG A 138 4.31 -11.89 9.21
C ARG A 138 5.12 -12.12 10.51
N PRO A 139 5.47 -13.36 10.92
CA PRO A 139 6.29 -13.57 12.11
C PRO A 139 7.70 -12.98 11.98
N THR A 140 8.32 -13.12 10.81
CA THR A 140 9.67 -12.56 10.54
C THR A 140 9.64 -11.03 10.53
N LEU A 141 8.59 -10.45 9.94
CA LEU A 141 8.35 -9.02 9.93
C LEU A 141 8.17 -8.49 11.36
N ALA A 142 7.38 -9.16 12.19
CA ALA A 142 7.16 -8.80 13.59
C ALA A 142 8.45 -8.80 14.43
N ALA A 143 9.35 -9.73 14.18
CA ALA A 143 10.64 -9.86 14.89
C ALA A 143 11.69 -8.83 14.44
N SER A 144 11.50 -8.17 13.28
CA SER A 144 12.49 -7.22 12.73
C SER A 144 12.60 -5.95 13.57
N GLN A 145 13.81 -5.37 13.64
CA GLN A 145 14.08 -4.07 14.25
C GLN A 145 14.41 -2.97 13.23
N LEU A 146 14.33 -3.28 11.94
CA LEU A 146 14.66 -2.34 10.87
C LEU A 146 13.60 -1.22 10.81
N ARG A 147 14.05 0.02 10.71
CA ARG A 147 13.18 1.21 10.61
C ARG A 147 12.94 1.66 9.16
N SER A 148 13.86 1.34 8.26
CA SER A 148 13.69 1.62 6.83
C SER A 148 12.83 0.55 6.18
N LEU A 149 11.77 0.94 5.49
CA LEU A 149 10.90 0.00 4.75
C LEU A 149 11.69 -0.75 3.66
N LYS A 150 12.58 -0.06 2.95
CA LYS A 150 13.42 -0.68 1.91
C LYS A 150 14.38 -1.71 2.52
N ALA A 151 15.00 -1.39 3.65
CA ALA A 151 15.88 -2.34 4.34
C ALA A 151 15.10 -3.54 4.89
N LEU A 152 13.90 -3.30 5.44
CA LEU A 152 13.02 -4.36 5.92
C LEU A 152 12.62 -5.29 4.76
N ALA A 153 12.15 -4.75 3.66
CA ALA A 153 11.75 -5.51 2.49
C ALA A 153 12.92 -6.32 1.89
N ALA A 154 14.11 -5.72 1.81
CA ALA A 154 15.31 -6.41 1.32
C ALA A 154 15.83 -7.51 2.27
N SER A 155 15.44 -7.47 3.55
CA SER A 155 15.82 -8.50 4.54
C SER A 155 14.91 -9.74 4.53
N LEU A 156 13.76 -9.65 3.89
CA LEU A 156 12.80 -10.74 3.74
C LEU A 156 12.98 -11.47 2.40
N PRO A 157 12.51 -12.71 2.26
CA PRO A 157 12.35 -13.32 0.95
C PRO A 157 11.54 -12.40 0.03
N HIS A 158 12.12 -11.99 -1.10
CA HIS A 158 11.46 -11.07 -2.01
C HIS A 158 11.82 -11.33 -3.47
N LEU A 159 10.92 -10.89 -4.36
CA LEU A 159 11.11 -10.83 -5.80
C LEU A 159 10.96 -9.38 -6.25
N ALA A 160 12.00 -8.87 -6.89
CA ALA A 160 12.00 -7.53 -7.49
C ALA A 160 11.68 -7.65 -8.98
N VAL A 161 10.59 -7.03 -9.41
CA VAL A 161 10.10 -7.13 -10.79
C VAL A 161 10.23 -5.76 -11.46
N PRO A 162 11.03 -5.63 -12.55
CA PRO A 162 11.09 -4.39 -13.29
C PRO A 162 9.70 -3.95 -13.77
N ARG A 163 9.30 -2.75 -13.44
CA ARG A 163 8.03 -2.14 -13.82
C ARG A 163 8.18 -0.68 -14.16
N GLU A 164 7.48 -0.29 -15.20
CA GLU A 164 7.26 1.10 -15.58
C GLU A 164 5.77 1.39 -15.47
N GLY A 165 5.42 2.57 -14.98
CA GLY A 165 4.02 2.97 -14.85
C GLY A 165 3.82 4.04 -13.78
N GLU A 166 2.87 4.91 -14.01
CA GLU A 166 2.54 6.03 -13.12
C GLU A 166 1.94 5.57 -11.78
N GLU A 167 1.42 4.34 -11.68
CA GLU A 167 0.89 3.76 -10.43
C GLU A 167 1.95 3.61 -9.33
N TRP A 168 3.23 3.59 -9.69
CA TRP A 168 4.36 3.49 -8.77
C TRP A 168 4.87 4.84 -8.28
N VAL A 169 4.31 5.93 -8.81
CA VAL A 169 4.72 7.29 -8.48
C VAL A 169 3.82 7.85 -7.39
N ASP A 170 4.43 8.20 -6.26
CA ASP A 170 3.76 8.84 -5.15
C ASP A 170 3.40 10.30 -5.51
N VAL A 171 2.33 10.82 -4.95
CA VAL A 171 1.95 12.23 -5.08
C VAL A 171 2.26 12.94 -3.75
N ASP A 172 3.38 13.65 -3.73
CA ASP A 172 3.98 14.20 -2.51
C ASP A 172 3.91 15.73 -2.41
N THR A 173 3.76 16.40 -3.56
CA THR A 173 3.82 17.87 -3.67
C THR A 173 2.55 18.44 -4.32
N PRO A 174 2.25 19.74 -4.09
CA PRO A 174 1.14 20.41 -4.79
C PRO A 174 1.26 20.35 -6.31
N GLU A 175 2.47 20.46 -6.86
CA GLU A 175 2.73 20.41 -8.29
C GLU A 175 2.41 19.04 -8.86
N GLU A 176 2.79 17.96 -8.17
CA GLU A 176 2.46 16.58 -8.57
C GLU A 176 0.96 16.32 -8.46
N ARG A 177 0.29 16.87 -7.46
CA ARG A 177 -1.17 16.81 -7.31
C ARG A 177 -1.86 17.53 -8.47
N ASP A 178 -1.44 18.75 -8.79
CA ASP A 178 -2.01 19.52 -9.89
C ASP A 178 -1.81 18.81 -11.24
N LYS A 179 -0.65 18.16 -11.42
CA LYS A 179 -0.40 17.32 -12.60
C LYS A 179 -1.35 16.13 -12.64
N PHE A 180 -1.45 15.38 -11.54
CA PHE A 180 -2.35 14.23 -11.43
C PHE A 180 -3.81 14.61 -11.71
N GLU A 181 -4.32 15.70 -11.12
CA GLU A 181 -5.69 16.18 -11.33
C GLU A 181 -6.00 16.56 -12.79
N LYS A 182 -5.00 17.01 -13.55
CA LYS A 182 -5.15 17.34 -14.98
C LYS A 182 -5.11 16.14 -15.93
N GLU A 183 -4.52 15.02 -15.46
CA GLU A 183 -4.39 13.78 -16.23
C GLU A 183 -5.62 12.87 -16.13
N MET A 184 -6.49 13.14 -15.14
CA MET A 184 -7.73 12.38 -14.86
C MET A 184 -8.93 12.95 -15.60
#